data_5946bff063b37ccd3761b868b63b46e1
#
_entry.id   5946bff063b37ccd3761b868b63b46e1
#
_cell.length_a   1.000
_cell.length_b   1.000
_cell.length_c   1.000
_cell.angle_alpha   90.00
_cell.angle_beta   90.00
_cell.angle_gamma   90.00
#
_symmetry.space_group_name_H-M   'P 1'
#
loop_
_entity.id
_entity.type
_entity.pdbx_description
1 polymer ?
#
loop_
_entity_poly.entity_id
_entity_poly.type
_entity_poly.pdbx_seq_one_letter_code
_entity_poly.pdbx_strand_id
1 'polypeptide(L)'
;MNINRFLKSAAGHQTVDNSRRSFLKVSAGTFAGLMLGVSFNGSALAQSAATDAALELNAFVSITPDNVVKVLIKHLEMGQGVYTGLATCIAEEMDAAWSQVECEHAPANTARYANLLMGQQGTGGSTAIANSFMQMRQAGAAARSMLVSAAAAQWQVPASEITVSNGILTHGARSATFGELAIAAAQQPTPDAESLSLKTPAEFKLIGQENTLRKDVGKHNGAAIYTQDIKLPGMLTAVVAHSPRFGGKVKSFDAGAALVRHGVRQVFEIDSGIAVLATDYWSATKGRELLSIEWDDSAAETRGTADILQQYRGLVDTAGAVAESHGDAEQTLAQSADVTELVFEYPYLAHAQMEPMNCVAQVNGTSAEMWYGCQSASGDQAAIAQLLGTGIEHVKINTVFAGGGFGRRANPVSDYVLEAVRIARQVQGTPVKLVWSREDDMQAGYYRPAYVHKLSASQDANGKPAAIQIRVAGQSIMAGTSLGAMMISNGIDITSVEGLSDMSYDIPERQVELHSTQVGIPVQWWRSVGHTHTAFSKEVFIDALARKAGADPVAYRLELLKNNPRETAVLQLAAEKAGWGTTQLPAGWGRGVA
;
A
#
# COMPACT_ATOMS: atom_id res chain seq x y z
N MET A 1 -5.78 -16.71 0.51
CA MET A 1 -4.69 -17.19 -0.38
C MET A 1 -3.43 -16.45 -0.01
N ASN A 2 -2.45 -17.14 0.54
CA ASN A 2 -1.17 -16.54 0.87
C ASN A 2 -0.57 -15.99 -0.43
N ILE A 3 -0.09 -14.74 -0.45
CA ILE A 3 0.59 -14.11 -1.60
C ILE A 3 1.61 -15.07 -2.24
N ASN A 4 2.27 -15.90 -1.43
CA ASN A 4 3.16 -16.98 -1.90
C ASN A 4 2.44 -18.07 -2.72
N ARG A 5 1.16 -18.31 -2.51
CA ARG A 5 0.37 -19.30 -3.28
C ARG A 5 -0.10 -18.69 -4.60
N PHE A 6 -0.43 -17.41 -4.58
CA PHE A 6 -0.74 -16.63 -5.77
C PHE A 6 0.46 -16.52 -6.73
N LEU A 7 1.65 -16.24 -6.20
CA LEU A 7 2.90 -16.22 -6.98
C LEU A 7 3.24 -17.58 -7.58
N LYS A 8 2.86 -18.69 -6.92
CA LYS A 8 3.00 -20.07 -7.47
C LYS A 8 1.99 -20.38 -8.57
N SER A 9 0.78 -19.83 -8.50
CA SER A 9 -0.28 -20.03 -9.51
C SER A 9 -0.03 -19.26 -10.81
N ALA A 10 0.53 -18.06 -10.71
CA ALA A 10 0.90 -17.24 -11.87
C ALA A 10 2.12 -17.80 -12.65
N ALA A 11 2.89 -18.69 -12.04
CA ALA A 11 4.10 -19.28 -12.63
C ALA A 11 3.88 -20.66 -13.26
N GLY A 12 2.70 -21.00 -13.78
CA GLY A 12 2.37 -22.23 -14.51
C GLY A 12 3.07 -23.50 -13.98
N HIS A 13 2.33 -24.56 -13.74
CA HIS A 13 2.74 -25.85 -13.19
C HIS A 13 4.17 -26.32 -13.56
N GLN A 14 5.17 -25.83 -12.85
CA GLN A 14 6.46 -26.48 -12.70
C GLN A 14 6.73 -26.64 -11.21
N THR A 15 7.01 -27.85 -10.79
CA THR A 15 7.48 -28.17 -9.44
C THR A 15 8.69 -27.30 -9.14
N VAL A 16 8.51 -26.29 -8.30
CA VAL A 16 9.59 -25.36 -7.94
C VAL A 16 10.46 -26.05 -6.91
N ASP A 17 11.63 -26.48 -7.34
CA ASP A 17 12.73 -26.79 -6.43
C ASP A 17 13.06 -25.54 -5.61
N ASN A 18 12.94 -25.64 -4.28
CA ASN A 18 13.07 -24.55 -3.30
C ASN A 18 14.53 -24.05 -3.13
N SER A 19 15.38 -24.23 -4.14
CA SER A 19 16.73 -23.70 -4.10
C SER A 19 16.75 -22.21 -4.46
N ARG A 20 17.60 -21.44 -3.77
CA ARG A 20 17.86 -20.01 -4.04
C ARG A 20 18.16 -19.71 -5.51
N ARG A 21 18.71 -20.70 -6.24
CA ARG A 21 19.01 -20.64 -7.67
C ARG A 21 17.76 -20.59 -8.56
N SER A 22 16.69 -21.30 -8.22
CA SER A 22 15.44 -21.30 -9.01
C SER A 22 14.68 -19.99 -8.86
N PHE A 23 14.70 -19.38 -7.67
CA PHE A 23 14.13 -18.06 -7.44
C PHE A 23 14.85 -16.97 -8.26
N LEU A 24 16.19 -17.02 -8.30
CA LEU A 24 17.01 -16.08 -9.09
C LEU A 24 16.81 -16.27 -10.60
N LYS A 25 16.63 -17.49 -11.10
CA LYS A 25 16.37 -17.76 -12.54
C LYS A 25 15.01 -17.24 -13.01
N VAL A 26 13.97 -17.36 -12.21
CA VAL A 26 12.64 -16.81 -12.51
C VAL A 26 12.66 -15.28 -12.44
N SER A 27 13.41 -14.70 -11.51
CA SER A 27 13.61 -13.25 -11.44
C SER A 27 14.43 -12.73 -12.63
N ALA A 28 15.54 -13.37 -13.00
CA ALA A 28 16.42 -12.95 -14.08
C ALA A 28 15.76 -13.05 -15.47
N GLY A 29 14.96 -14.08 -15.73
CA GLY A 29 14.27 -14.25 -17.01
C GLY A 29 13.21 -13.17 -17.31
N THR A 30 12.55 -12.64 -16.29
CA THR A 30 11.58 -11.54 -16.42
C THR A 30 12.26 -10.16 -16.37
N PHE A 31 13.42 -10.06 -15.70
CA PHE A 31 14.18 -8.83 -15.54
C PHE A 31 15.02 -8.45 -16.76
N ALA A 32 15.58 -9.43 -17.48
CA ALA A 32 16.38 -9.16 -18.67
C ALA A 32 15.60 -8.38 -19.75
N GLY A 33 14.29 -8.61 -19.87
CA GLY A 33 13.42 -7.90 -20.81
C GLY A 33 13.12 -6.44 -20.42
N LEU A 34 13.13 -6.10 -19.13
CA LEU A 34 12.81 -4.73 -18.65
C LEU A 34 14.05 -3.86 -18.44
N MET A 35 15.20 -4.43 -18.12
CA MET A 35 16.46 -3.67 -17.97
C MET A 35 17.16 -3.37 -19.28
N LEU A 36 16.94 -4.14 -20.35
CA LEU A 36 17.55 -3.91 -21.66
C LEU A 36 16.94 -2.73 -22.45
N GLY A 37 15.87 -2.10 -21.95
CA GLY A 37 15.23 -0.93 -22.59
C GLY A 37 15.82 0.43 -22.23
N VAL A 38 16.81 0.54 -21.34
CA VAL A 38 17.42 1.81 -20.95
C VAL A 38 18.87 1.88 -21.47
N SER A 39 19.02 1.81 -22.78
CA SER A 39 20.18 2.39 -23.45
C SER A 39 20.02 3.90 -23.42
N PHE A 40 20.75 4.57 -22.54
CA PHE A 40 20.95 6.01 -22.67
C PHE A 40 21.76 6.25 -23.92
N ASN A 41 21.12 6.67 -25.02
CA ASN A 41 21.81 7.37 -26.07
C ASN A 41 22.41 8.63 -25.45
N GLY A 42 23.71 8.56 -25.20
CA GLY A 42 24.51 9.70 -24.82
C GLY A 42 24.46 10.73 -25.94
N SER A 43 23.59 11.68 -25.84
CA SER A 43 23.58 12.90 -26.62
C SER A 43 23.70 14.08 -25.68
N ALA A 44 24.90 14.56 -25.55
CA ALA A 44 25.30 15.94 -25.29
C ALA A 44 24.34 16.79 -24.41
N LEU A 45 24.47 16.64 -23.10
CA LEU A 45 24.26 17.76 -22.18
C LEU A 45 25.59 17.98 -21.44
N ALA A 46 26.60 18.37 -22.22
CA ALA A 46 27.85 18.88 -21.68
C ALA A 46 27.74 20.41 -21.63
N GLN A 47 28.11 20.93 -20.48
CA GLN A 47 28.50 22.32 -20.24
C GLN A 47 27.35 23.34 -20.17
N SER A 48 26.77 23.44 -18.98
CA SER A 48 26.38 24.73 -18.46
C SER A 48 26.50 24.69 -16.92
N ALA A 49 27.39 25.56 -16.41
CA ALA A 49 27.55 25.97 -15.01
C ALA A 49 27.55 24.88 -13.93
N ALA A 50 28.65 24.78 -13.20
CA ALA A 50 28.77 24.07 -11.93
C ALA A 50 27.68 24.59 -10.95
N THR A 51 26.56 23.93 -10.92
CA THR A 51 25.51 24.11 -9.94
C THR A 51 25.48 22.84 -9.06
N ASP A 52 25.03 22.97 -7.81
CA ASP A 52 24.90 21.93 -6.79
C ASP A 52 23.99 20.73 -7.17
N ALA A 53 23.92 20.37 -8.45
CA ALA A 53 23.08 19.30 -8.96
C ALA A 53 23.65 17.93 -8.62
N ALA A 54 22.83 17.06 -8.03
CA ALA A 54 23.17 15.66 -7.77
C ALA A 54 23.37 14.90 -9.09
N LEU A 55 24.43 14.08 -9.16
CA LEU A 55 24.74 13.25 -10.32
C LEU A 55 24.11 11.87 -10.18
N GLU A 56 23.26 11.49 -11.14
CA GLU A 56 22.57 10.21 -11.16
C GLU A 56 23.54 9.09 -11.55
N LEU A 57 23.73 8.09 -10.68
CA LEU A 57 24.50 6.88 -10.98
C LEU A 57 23.60 5.77 -11.53
N ASN A 58 22.36 5.67 -11.03
CA ASN A 58 21.34 4.75 -11.52
C ASN A 58 19.94 5.26 -11.15
N ALA A 59 18.91 4.49 -11.46
CA ALA A 59 17.52 4.89 -11.22
C ALA A 59 17.19 5.24 -9.74
N PHE A 60 17.99 4.78 -8.77
CA PHE A 60 17.70 4.90 -7.34
C PHE A 60 18.75 5.69 -6.56
N VAL A 61 19.90 5.96 -7.16
CA VAL A 61 21.03 6.58 -6.46
C VAL A 61 21.56 7.75 -7.26
N SER A 62 21.63 8.90 -6.62
CA SER A 62 22.40 10.04 -7.10
C SER A 62 23.31 10.57 -5.99
N ILE A 63 24.42 11.21 -6.37
CA ILE A 63 25.42 11.72 -5.43
C ILE A 63 25.66 13.19 -5.74
N THR A 64 25.60 14.03 -4.70
CA THR A 64 25.90 15.45 -4.83
C THR A 64 27.40 15.73 -4.66
N PRO A 65 27.94 16.86 -5.18
CA PRO A 65 29.35 17.23 -4.98
C PRO A 65 29.74 17.42 -3.51
N ASP A 66 28.79 17.80 -2.65
CA ASP A 66 28.95 17.92 -1.18
C ASP A 66 28.80 16.58 -0.45
N ASN A 67 28.92 15.47 -1.18
CA ASN A 67 28.97 14.10 -0.65
C ASN A 67 27.66 13.57 -0.03
N VAL A 68 26.49 14.09 -0.44
CA VAL A 68 25.19 13.51 -0.06
C VAL A 68 24.81 12.41 -1.04
N VAL A 69 24.44 11.25 -0.51
CA VAL A 69 23.87 10.13 -1.26
C VAL A 69 22.35 10.23 -1.22
N LYS A 70 21.74 10.66 -2.31
CA LYS A 70 20.29 10.72 -2.43
C LYS A 70 19.74 9.39 -2.91
N VAL A 71 18.80 8.84 -2.16
CA VAL A 71 18.11 7.57 -2.45
C VAL A 71 16.67 7.84 -2.83
N LEU A 72 16.30 7.44 -4.04
CA LEU A 72 14.93 7.56 -4.53
C LEU A 72 14.09 6.37 -4.08
N ILE A 73 13.08 6.65 -3.26
CA ILE A 73 12.18 5.66 -2.67
C ILE A 73 10.93 5.56 -3.55
N LYS A 74 10.75 4.41 -4.19
CA LYS A 74 9.66 4.17 -5.15
C LYS A 74 8.29 3.91 -4.51
N HIS A 75 8.23 3.77 -3.20
CA HIS A 75 7.03 3.54 -2.43
C HIS A 75 6.71 4.74 -1.54
N LEU A 76 5.41 5.07 -1.41
CA LEU A 76 4.95 6.12 -0.52
C LEU A 76 5.33 5.82 0.94
N GLU A 77 5.93 6.80 1.62
CA GLU A 77 6.12 6.78 3.07
C GLU A 77 4.90 7.40 3.76
N MET A 78 4.15 6.59 4.49
CA MET A 78 2.92 6.97 5.20
C MET A 78 2.90 6.48 6.66
N GLY A 79 4.09 6.20 7.22
CA GLY A 79 4.28 5.75 8.60
C GLY A 79 4.79 4.31 8.74
N GLN A 80 4.92 3.56 7.65
CA GLN A 80 5.36 2.17 7.68
C GLN A 80 6.89 1.98 7.65
N GLY A 81 7.68 3.07 7.49
CA GLY A 81 9.14 3.05 7.60
C GLY A 81 9.89 2.67 6.32
N VAL A 82 9.26 2.74 5.17
CA VAL A 82 9.87 2.36 3.88
C VAL A 82 11.06 3.25 3.49
N TYR A 83 11.07 4.52 3.90
CA TYR A 83 12.21 5.42 3.72
C TYR A 83 13.49 4.87 4.35
N THR A 84 13.42 4.48 5.62
CA THR A 84 14.56 3.89 6.32
C THR A 84 14.90 2.52 5.74
N GLY A 85 13.91 1.66 5.57
CA GLY A 85 14.13 0.26 5.17
C GLY A 85 14.76 0.11 3.79
N LEU A 86 14.33 0.88 2.79
CA LEU A 86 14.89 0.80 1.43
C LEU A 86 16.25 1.51 1.31
N ALA A 87 16.41 2.66 1.99
CA ALA A 87 17.70 3.34 2.03
C ALA A 87 18.79 2.50 2.71
N THR A 88 18.43 1.73 3.74
CA THR A 88 19.35 0.80 4.41
C THR A 88 19.91 -0.23 3.43
N CYS A 89 19.08 -0.78 2.52
CA CYS A 89 19.53 -1.75 1.52
C CYS A 89 20.58 -1.17 0.56
N ILE A 90 20.41 0.08 0.12
CA ILE A 90 21.35 0.78 -0.74
C ILE A 90 22.64 1.13 0.01
N ALA A 91 22.51 1.77 1.17
CA ALA A 91 23.64 2.21 1.98
C ALA A 91 24.54 1.04 2.41
N GLU A 92 23.92 -0.12 2.73
CA GLU A 92 24.64 -1.36 3.07
C GLU A 92 25.58 -1.76 1.95
N GLU A 93 25.09 -1.88 0.74
CA GLU A 93 25.91 -2.37 -0.40
C GLU A 93 26.90 -1.32 -0.91
N MET A 94 26.59 -0.03 -0.72
CA MET A 94 27.52 1.06 -1.05
C MET A 94 28.66 1.19 -0.04
N ASP A 95 28.57 0.63 1.17
CA ASP A 95 29.39 1.01 2.33
C ASP A 95 29.34 2.53 2.61
N ALA A 96 28.20 3.16 2.38
CA ALA A 96 28.00 4.57 2.61
C ALA A 96 27.93 4.90 4.11
N ALA A 97 28.41 6.08 4.50
CA ALA A 97 28.13 6.59 5.83
C ALA A 97 26.63 6.85 5.98
N TRP A 98 25.99 6.28 7.00
CA TRP A 98 24.55 6.45 7.17
C TRP A 98 24.12 7.92 7.29
N SER A 99 24.98 8.77 7.86
CA SER A 99 24.74 10.20 7.98
C SER A 99 24.68 10.96 6.65
N GLN A 100 25.38 10.47 5.60
CA GLN A 100 25.38 11.12 4.28
C GLN A 100 24.20 10.70 3.39
N VAL A 101 23.38 9.75 3.82
CA VAL A 101 22.24 9.25 3.04
C VAL A 101 21.00 10.10 3.31
N GLU A 102 20.38 10.58 2.25
CA GLU A 102 19.08 11.26 2.25
C GLU A 102 18.08 10.52 1.38
N CYS A 103 16.79 10.62 1.71
CA CYS A 103 15.72 9.93 1.01
C CYS A 103 14.77 10.94 0.37
N GLU A 104 14.38 10.67 -0.88
CA GLU A 104 13.36 11.42 -1.60
C GLU A 104 12.36 10.43 -2.20
N HIS A 105 11.09 10.83 -2.37
CA HIS A 105 10.14 10.02 -3.12
C HIS A 105 10.51 10.03 -4.61
N ALA A 106 10.49 8.85 -5.23
CA ALA A 106 10.64 8.74 -6.67
C ALA A 106 9.44 9.39 -7.40
N PRO A 107 9.67 10.09 -8.51
CA PRO A 107 8.59 10.62 -9.33
C PRO A 107 7.76 9.50 -9.96
N ALA A 108 6.56 9.81 -10.45
CA ALA A 108 5.75 8.85 -11.19
C ALA A 108 6.47 8.47 -12.50
N ASN A 109 6.95 7.25 -12.56
CA ASN A 109 7.55 6.64 -13.75
C ASN A 109 7.52 5.12 -13.60
N THR A 110 6.50 4.50 -14.16
CA THR A 110 6.28 3.06 -14.05
C THR A 110 7.44 2.24 -14.60
N ALA A 111 8.05 2.68 -15.71
CA ALA A 111 9.18 1.94 -16.33
C ALA A 111 10.39 1.83 -15.40
N ARG A 112 10.63 2.84 -14.54
CA ARG A 112 11.78 2.87 -13.61
C ARG A 112 11.43 2.38 -12.21
N TYR A 113 10.20 2.64 -11.75
CA TYR A 113 9.84 2.54 -10.33
C TYR A 113 8.68 1.60 -10.04
N ALA A 114 8.30 0.71 -10.99
CA ALA A 114 7.26 -0.27 -10.74
C ALA A 114 7.55 -1.12 -9.49
N ASN A 115 6.49 -1.45 -8.77
CA ASN A 115 6.49 -2.58 -7.85
C ASN A 115 6.58 -3.86 -8.69
N LEU A 116 7.65 -4.61 -8.53
CA LEU A 116 7.99 -5.74 -9.39
C LEU A 116 6.99 -6.92 -9.29
N LEU A 117 6.22 -6.98 -8.20
CA LEU A 117 5.17 -7.99 -8.02
C LEU A 117 3.84 -7.58 -8.64
N MET A 118 3.61 -6.26 -8.84
CA MET A 118 2.35 -5.71 -9.34
C MET A 118 2.44 -5.18 -10.78
N GLY A 119 3.67 -4.96 -11.30
CA GLY A 119 3.88 -4.33 -12.61
C GLY A 119 3.51 -2.84 -12.68
N GLN A 120 3.16 -2.22 -11.56
CA GLN A 120 2.74 -0.82 -11.45
C GLN A 120 3.48 -0.11 -10.32
N GLN A 121 3.73 1.19 -10.44
CA GLN A 121 4.27 1.99 -9.35
C GLN A 121 3.14 2.30 -8.36
N GLY A 122 3.20 1.60 -7.23
CA GLY A 122 2.20 1.72 -6.16
C GLY A 122 2.70 1.07 -4.88
N THR A 123 2.01 1.37 -3.78
CA THR A 123 2.34 0.89 -2.43
C THR A 123 1.17 0.13 -1.86
N GLY A 124 1.29 -1.19 -1.72
CA GLY A 124 0.20 -2.04 -1.22
C GLY A 124 0.61 -3.49 -1.07
N GLY A 125 -0.28 -4.33 -0.54
CA GLY A 125 -0.11 -5.77 -0.40
C GLY A 125 1.09 -6.19 0.46
N SER A 126 1.60 -5.31 1.34
CA SER A 126 2.81 -5.54 2.15
C SER A 126 4.06 -5.90 1.32
N THR A 127 4.10 -5.46 0.07
CA THR A 127 5.13 -5.87 -0.90
C THR A 127 6.34 -4.91 -0.96
N ALA A 128 6.27 -3.73 -0.35
CA ALA A 128 7.26 -2.67 -0.55
C ALA A 128 8.72 -3.12 -0.31
N ILE A 129 9.01 -3.76 0.82
CA ILE A 129 10.36 -4.30 1.08
C ILE A 129 10.57 -5.59 0.30
N ALA A 130 9.59 -6.50 0.27
CA ALA A 130 9.74 -7.82 -0.36
C ALA A 130 10.11 -7.73 -1.85
N ASN A 131 9.45 -6.82 -2.62
CA ASN A 131 9.77 -6.65 -4.04
C ASN A 131 11.04 -5.84 -4.29
N SER A 132 11.45 -5.00 -3.35
CA SER A 132 12.54 -4.04 -3.55
C SER A 132 13.87 -4.48 -2.92
N PHE A 133 13.88 -5.45 -2.01
CA PHE A 133 15.05 -5.82 -1.24
C PHE A 133 16.27 -6.12 -2.11
N MET A 134 16.13 -7.01 -3.08
CA MET A 134 17.23 -7.35 -4.01
C MET A 134 17.51 -6.21 -4.97
N GLN A 135 16.49 -5.54 -5.50
CA GLN A 135 16.64 -4.42 -6.42
C GLN A 135 17.44 -3.27 -5.80
N MET A 136 17.13 -2.88 -4.56
CA MET A 136 17.84 -1.79 -3.88
C MET A 136 19.28 -2.19 -3.52
N ARG A 137 19.50 -3.43 -3.12
CA ARG A 137 20.86 -3.94 -2.90
C ARG A 137 21.69 -3.93 -4.18
N GLN A 138 21.14 -4.41 -5.29
CA GLN A 138 21.79 -4.36 -6.59
C GLN A 138 22.09 -2.91 -7.03
N ALA A 139 21.16 -1.99 -6.81
CA ALA A 139 21.39 -0.57 -7.13
C ALA A 139 22.54 0.03 -6.28
N GLY A 140 22.62 -0.31 -4.99
CA GLY A 140 23.72 0.10 -4.12
C GLY A 140 25.06 -0.51 -4.56
N ALA A 141 25.11 -1.80 -4.85
CA ALA A 141 26.31 -2.49 -5.32
C ALA A 141 26.80 -1.96 -6.68
N ALA A 142 25.88 -1.65 -7.61
CA ALA A 142 26.20 -1.03 -8.88
C ALA A 142 26.83 0.35 -8.70
N ALA A 143 26.24 1.20 -7.86
CA ALA A 143 26.78 2.52 -7.55
C ALA A 143 28.18 2.43 -6.92
N ARG A 144 28.38 1.49 -5.98
CA ARG A 144 29.72 1.22 -5.41
C ARG A 144 30.72 0.78 -6.47
N SER A 145 30.34 -0.12 -7.37
CA SER A 145 31.20 -0.60 -8.46
C SER A 145 31.62 0.54 -9.40
N MET A 146 30.70 1.45 -9.75
CA MET A 146 30.99 2.62 -10.58
C MET A 146 31.96 3.58 -9.89
N LEU A 147 31.79 3.82 -8.58
CA LEU A 147 32.71 4.65 -7.77
C LEU A 147 34.11 4.02 -7.69
N VAL A 148 34.19 2.71 -7.46
CA VAL A 148 35.46 1.97 -7.44
C VAL A 148 36.15 2.02 -8.80
N SER A 149 35.41 1.84 -9.88
CA SER A 149 35.94 1.94 -11.24
C SER A 149 36.48 3.34 -11.55
N ALA A 150 35.78 4.38 -11.12
CA ALA A 150 36.24 5.77 -11.26
C ALA A 150 37.53 6.02 -10.47
N ALA A 151 37.62 5.57 -9.23
CA ALA A 151 38.81 5.68 -8.40
C ALA A 151 40.00 4.88 -9.01
N ALA A 152 39.76 3.66 -9.49
CA ALA A 152 40.76 2.81 -10.15
C ALA A 152 41.37 3.50 -11.38
N ALA A 153 40.49 4.07 -12.21
CA ALA A 153 40.93 4.82 -13.40
C ALA A 153 41.72 6.08 -13.02
N GLN A 154 41.26 6.85 -12.05
CA GLN A 154 41.91 8.09 -11.59
C GLN A 154 43.26 7.82 -10.89
N TRP A 155 43.33 6.76 -10.11
CA TRP A 155 44.56 6.42 -9.37
C TRP A 155 45.50 5.50 -10.14
N GLN A 156 45.08 4.95 -11.27
CA GLN A 156 45.82 4.00 -12.10
C GLN A 156 46.23 2.74 -11.30
N VAL A 157 45.27 2.15 -10.58
CA VAL A 157 45.44 0.95 -9.76
C VAL A 157 44.33 -0.06 -10.05
N PRO A 158 44.56 -1.35 -9.78
CA PRO A 158 43.49 -2.35 -9.89
C PRO A 158 42.31 -2.03 -8.99
N ALA A 159 41.10 -2.19 -9.48
CA ALA A 159 39.86 -1.99 -8.69
C ALA A 159 39.81 -2.88 -7.44
N SER A 160 40.42 -4.09 -7.50
CA SER A 160 40.49 -5.04 -6.39
C SER A 160 41.35 -4.57 -5.20
N GLU A 161 42.20 -3.57 -5.41
CA GLU A 161 43.05 -2.99 -4.33
C GLU A 161 42.36 -1.80 -3.63
N ILE A 162 41.21 -1.35 -4.11
CA ILE A 162 40.48 -0.23 -3.56
C ILE A 162 39.48 -0.77 -2.50
N THR A 163 39.54 -0.21 -1.31
CA THR A 163 38.58 -0.49 -0.25
C THR A 163 37.59 0.66 -0.10
N VAL A 164 36.33 0.31 0.23
CA VAL A 164 35.28 1.28 0.51
C VAL A 164 34.80 1.07 1.92
N SER A 165 34.78 2.11 2.71
CA SER A 165 34.27 2.07 4.07
C SER A 165 33.75 3.44 4.49
N ASN A 166 32.55 3.45 5.06
CA ASN A 166 31.93 4.63 5.64
C ASN A 166 31.92 5.85 4.67
N GLY A 167 31.59 5.60 3.38
CA GLY A 167 31.50 6.64 2.35
C GLY A 167 32.82 7.15 1.79
N ILE A 168 33.94 6.46 2.06
CA ILE A 168 35.27 6.82 1.60
C ILE A 168 35.92 5.64 0.87
N LEU A 169 36.51 5.91 -0.30
CA LEU A 169 37.37 4.98 -1.03
C LEU A 169 38.83 5.23 -0.63
N THR A 170 39.61 4.14 -0.48
CA THR A 170 41.02 4.23 -0.10
C THR A 170 41.87 3.23 -0.85
N HIS A 171 43.11 3.65 -1.17
CA HIS A 171 44.17 2.80 -1.68
C HIS A 171 45.54 3.34 -1.20
N GLY A 172 46.19 2.63 -0.28
CA GLY A 172 47.44 3.11 0.35
C GLY A 172 47.21 4.45 1.07
N ALA A 173 47.95 5.48 0.68
CA ALA A 173 47.81 6.84 1.21
C ALA A 173 46.75 7.70 0.48
N ARG A 174 46.15 7.19 -0.57
CA ARG A 174 45.12 7.91 -1.35
C ARG A 174 43.75 7.68 -0.77
N SER A 175 42.91 8.71 -0.76
CA SER A 175 41.50 8.61 -0.37
C SER A 175 40.65 9.56 -1.21
N ALA A 176 39.39 9.23 -1.39
CA ALA A 176 38.38 10.11 -1.98
C ALA A 176 37.01 9.80 -1.42
N THR A 177 36.18 10.82 -1.30
CA THR A 177 34.76 10.72 -0.97
C THR A 177 33.93 10.31 -2.20
N PHE A 178 32.70 9.91 -1.96
CA PHE A 178 31.76 9.62 -3.07
C PHE A 178 31.48 10.89 -3.91
N GLY A 179 31.37 12.06 -3.27
CA GLY A 179 31.13 13.33 -3.95
C GLY A 179 32.27 13.73 -4.87
N GLU A 180 33.54 13.57 -4.44
CA GLU A 180 34.72 13.84 -5.28
C GLU A 180 34.79 12.95 -6.52
N LEU A 181 34.24 11.73 -6.44
CA LEU A 181 34.25 10.76 -7.54
C LEU A 181 32.96 10.76 -8.37
N ALA A 182 31.93 11.47 -7.95
CA ALA A 182 30.58 11.36 -8.51
C ALA A 182 30.56 11.63 -10.04
N ILE A 183 31.25 12.66 -10.52
CA ILE A 183 31.35 13.00 -11.97
C ILE A 183 32.00 11.87 -12.75
N ALA A 184 33.13 11.36 -12.25
CA ALA A 184 33.86 10.29 -12.91
C ALA A 184 33.11 8.96 -12.84
N ALA A 185 32.42 8.70 -11.75
CA ALA A 185 31.56 7.52 -11.56
C ALA A 185 30.37 7.51 -12.51
N ALA A 186 29.71 8.66 -12.71
CA ALA A 186 28.59 8.77 -13.64
C ALA A 186 28.96 8.51 -15.11
N GLN A 187 30.23 8.57 -15.44
CA GLN A 187 30.78 8.25 -16.78
C GLN A 187 31.16 6.76 -16.92
N GLN A 188 31.17 6.00 -15.82
CA GLN A 188 31.47 4.57 -15.88
C GLN A 188 30.27 3.79 -16.43
N PRO A 189 30.50 2.69 -17.15
CA PRO A 189 29.41 1.82 -17.56
C PRO A 189 28.73 1.22 -16.34
N THR A 190 27.40 1.19 -16.36
CA THR A 190 26.62 0.49 -15.34
C THR A 190 26.92 -1.01 -15.42
N PRO A 191 27.37 -1.67 -14.35
CA PRO A 191 27.67 -3.08 -14.36
C PRO A 191 26.42 -3.94 -14.52
N ASP A 192 26.54 -5.08 -15.17
CA ASP A 192 25.47 -6.06 -15.27
C ASP A 192 25.12 -6.61 -13.88
N ALA A 193 23.83 -6.81 -13.62
CA ALA A 193 23.34 -7.29 -12.32
C ALA A 193 23.95 -8.64 -11.90
N GLU A 194 24.26 -9.50 -12.88
CA GLU A 194 24.89 -10.82 -12.64
C GLU A 194 26.37 -10.72 -12.24
N SER A 195 27.04 -9.63 -12.59
CA SER A 195 28.44 -9.37 -12.25
C SER A 195 28.62 -8.78 -10.85
N LEU A 196 27.53 -8.35 -10.21
CA LEU A 196 27.57 -7.71 -8.90
C LEU A 196 27.76 -8.73 -7.78
N SER A 197 28.74 -8.49 -6.92
CA SER A 197 28.92 -9.22 -5.68
C SER A 197 28.18 -8.50 -4.55
N LEU A 198 27.10 -9.11 -4.06
CA LEU A 198 26.33 -8.60 -2.91
C LEU A 198 26.88 -9.15 -1.60
N LYS A 199 26.83 -8.35 -0.54
CA LYS A 199 27.19 -8.78 0.80
C LYS A 199 26.32 -9.97 1.27
N THR A 200 26.92 -10.84 2.04
CA THR A 200 26.20 -11.89 2.78
C THR A 200 25.60 -11.31 4.07
N PRO A 201 24.61 -11.97 4.69
CA PRO A 201 24.07 -11.50 5.97
C PRO A 201 25.10 -11.32 7.10
N ALA A 202 26.21 -12.08 7.07
CA ALA A 202 27.30 -11.96 8.04
C ALA A 202 28.13 -10.67 7.88
N GLU A 203 28.06 -10.06 6.71
CA GLU A 203 28.78 -8.82 6.37
C GLU A 203 27.93 -7.56 6.60
N PHE A 204 26.64 -7.70 6.97
CA PHE A 204 25.75 -6.57 7.16
C PHE A 204 26.17 -5.71 8.34
N LYS A 205 26.21 -4.40 8.10
CA LYS A 205 26.54 -3.38 9.10
C LYS A 205 25.34 -2.50 9.47
N LEU A 206 24.35 -2.40 8.57
CA LEU A 206 23.15 -1.58 8.72
C LEU A 206 21.88 -2.44 8.74
N ILE A 207 21.77 -3.42 7.86
CA ILE A 207 20.61 -4.29 7.77
C ILE A 207 20.53 -5.17 9.02
N GLY A 208 19.41 -5.14 9.73
CA GLY A 208 19.17 -5.92 10.94
C GLY A 208 19.81 -5.33 12.22
N GLN A 209 20.38 -4.12 12.17
CA GLN A 209 20.94 -3.46 13.34
C GLN A 209 19.86 -2.64 14.06
N GLU A 210 19.79 -2.79 15.41
CA GLU A 210 18.79 -2.12 16.24
C GLU A 210 18.96 -0.60 16.32
N ASN A 211 20.19 -0.10 16.15
CA ASN A 211 20.54 1.30 16.33
C ASN A 211 20.57 2.13 15.03
N THR A 212 20.07 1.60 13.92
CA THR A 212 20.00 2.37 12.66
C THR A 212 19.01 3.52 12.81
N LEU A 213 19.51 4.76 12.75
CA LEU A 213 18.69 5.96 12.88
C LEU A 213 17.69 6.07 11.72
N ARG A 214 16.47 6.51 12.02
CA ARG A 214 15.42 6.67 11.01
C ARG A 214 15.73 7.81 10.05
N LYS A 215 15.30 7.67 8.79
CA LYS A 215 15.44 8.68 7.72
C LYS A 215 14.21 9.59 7.57
N ASP A 216 13.18 9.38 8.34
CA ASP A 216 11.95 10.16 8.34
C ASP A 216 11.78 11.08 9.56
N VAL A 217 12.89 11.45 10.19
CA VAL A 217 12.89 12.31 11.40
C VAL A 217 12.23 13.68 11.20
N GLY A 218 12.15 14.16 9.97
CA GLY A 218 11.41 15.38 9.62
C GLY A 218 9.96 15.40 10.11
N LYS A 219 9.35 14.21 10.30
CA LYS A 219 7.99 14.07 10.83
C LYS A 219 7.86 14.51 12.29
N HIS A 220 8.96 14.53 13.06
CA HIS A 220 8.96 14.85 14.47
C HIS A 220 9.32 16.31 14.78
N ASN A 221 9.86 17.04 13.81
CA ASN A 221 10.33 18.42 13.98
C ASN A 221 9.68 19.45 13.04
N GLY A 222 8.64 19.01 12.29
CA GLY A 222 7.91 19.86 11.36
C GLY A 222 8.61 20.10 10.01
N ALA A 223 9.71 19.42 9.71
CA ALA A 223 10.42 19.56 8.44
C ALA A 223 9.84 18.68 7.31
N ALA A 224 9.03 17.66 7.64
CA ALA A 224 8.38 16.82 6.65
C ALA A 224 7.29 17.61 5.93
N ILE A 225 7.25 17.49 4.60
CA ILE A 225 6.29 18.18 3.75
C ILE A 225 5.14 17.24 3.41
N TYR A 226 3.94 17.63 3.79
CA TYR A 226 2.67 16.99 3.45
C TYR A 226 1.92 17.84 2.41
N THR A 227 0.85 17.31 1.84
CA THR A 227 0.04 18.06 0.86
C THR A 227 -0.46 19.40 1.40
N GLN A 228 -0.83 19.45 2.69
CA GLN A 228 -1.31 20.68 3.32
C GLN A 228 -0.23 21.79 3.38
N ASP A 229 1.05 21.41 3.41
CA ASP A 229 2.18 22.35 3.48
C ASP A 229 2.53 22.96 2.12
N ILE A 230 2.07 22.37 1.02
CA ILE A 230 2.33 22.89 -0.32
C ILE A 230 1.68 24.26 -0.47
N LYS A 231 2.49 25.25 -0.87
CA LYS A 231 2.07 26.62 -1.18
C LYS A 231 2.67 27.04 -2.49
N LEU A 232 1.83 27.34 -3.47
CA LEU A 232 2.25 27.78 -4.80
C LEU A 232 1.71 29.22 -5.04
N PRO A 233 2.41 30.03 -5.85
CA PRO A 233 1.97 31.37 -6.17
C PRO A 233 0.56 31.39 -6.78
N GLY A 234 -0.33 32.22 -6.26
CA GLY A 234 -1.70 32.35 -6.76
C GLY A 234 -2.63 31.18 -6.48
N MET A 235 -2.19 30.20 -5.66
CA MET A 235 -2.96 28.99 -5.38
C MET A 235 -4.31 29.32 -4.70
N LEU A 236 -5.36 28.66 -5.18
CA LEU A 236 -6.69 28.65 -4.57
C LEU A 236 -6.91 27.36 -3.77
N THR A 237 -7.81 27.43 -2.80
CA THR A 237 -8.28 26.26 -2.06
C THR A 237 -9.69 25.90 -2.48
N ALA A 238 -9.94 24.63 -2.70
CA ALA A 238 -11.24 24.08 -3.06
C ALA A 238 -11.78 23.17 -1.95
N VAL A 239 -13.08 23.24 -1.73
CA VAL A 239 -13.87 22.25 -1.01
C VAL A 239 -15.06 21.84 -1.89
N VAL A 240 -15.61 20.66 -1.67
CA VAL A 240 -16.75 20.14 -2.46
C VAL A 240 -17.93 19.86 -1.54
N ALA A 241 -19.13 20.28 -1.94
CA ALA A 241 -20.37 19.79 -1.36
C ALA A 241 -20.77 18.53 -2.09
N HIS A 242 -20.54 17.37 -1.46
CA HIS A 242 -20.93 16.07 -1.98
C HIS A 242 -22.40 15.77 -1.67
N SER A 243 -23.01 14.86 -2.47
CA SER A 243 -24.34 14.35 -2.14
C SER A 243 -24.32 13.65 -0.77
N PRO A 244 -25.34 13.87 0.08
CA PRO A 244 -25.47 13.17 1.35
C PRO A 244 -25.81 11.68 1.20
N ARG A 245 -26.08 11.23 -0.03
CA ARG A 245 -26.37 9.82 -0.35
C ARG A 245 -25.46 9.33 -1.48
N PHE A 246 -24.93 8.13 -1.36
CA PHE A 246 -24.13 7.50 -2.41
C PHE A 246 -24.98 7.27 -3.66
N GLY A 247 -24.50 7.73 -4.81
CA GLY A 247 -25.22 7.68 -6.09
C GLY A 247 -26.12 8.88 -6.35
N GLY A 248 -26.38 9.76 -5.36
CA GLY A 248 -27.10 11.03 -5.56
C GLY A 248 -26.31 12.00 -6.45
N LYS A 249 -27.02 12.79 -7.25
CA LYS A 249 -26.44 13.78 -8.17
C LYS A 249 -27.03 15.16 -7.93
N VAL A 250 -26.32 16.19 -8.36
CA VAL A 250 -26.84 17.55 -8.35
C VAL A 250 -28.01 17.63 -9.33
N LYS A 251 -29.17 18.10 -8.88
CA LYS A 251 -30.32 18.43 -9.73
C LYS A 251 -30.33 19.91 -10.08
N SER A 252 -30.11 20.77 -9.07
CA SER A 252 -29.97 22.21 -9.22
C SER A 252 -29.24 22.79 -8.01
N PHE A 253 -28.66 23.98 -8.15
CA PHE A 253 -28.07 24.68 -7.02
C PHE A 253 -28.15 26.20 -7.18
N ASP A 254 -28.16 26.91 -6.04
CA ASP A 254 -27.97 28.35 -5.96
C ASP A 254 -26.70 28.67 -5.17
N ALA A 255 -25.81 29.42 -5.80
CA ALA A 255 -24.55 29.89 -5.25
C ALA A 255 -24.53 31.40 -4.93
N GLY A 256 -25.64 32.12 -5.09
CA GLY A 256 -25.68 33.60 -4.97
C GLY A 256 -25.11 34.10 -3.65
N ALA A 257 -25.51 33.48 -2.53
CA ALA A 257 -25.00 33.84 -1.20
C ALA A 257 -23.51 33.48 -1.00
N ALA A 258 -23.05 32.39 -1.61
CA ALA A 258 -21.66 31.95 -1.54
C ALA A 258 -20.73 32.89 -2.32
N LEU A 259 -21.13 33.31 -3.52
CA LEU A 259 -20.32 34.13 -4.42
C LEU A 259 -20.05 35.55 -3.90
N VAL A 260 -20.95 36.11 -3.07
CA VAL A 260 -20.74 37.44 -2.45
C VAL A 260 -19.87 37.39 -1.19
N ARG A 261 -19.55 36.18 -0.70
CA ARG A 261 -18.71 36.03 0.48
C ARG A 261 -17.26 36.39 0.17
N HIS A 262 -16.66 37.17 1.08
CA HIS A 262 -15.25 37.55 0.97
C HIS A 262 -14.36 36.27 0.89
N GLY A 263 -13.43 36.27 -0.04
CA GLY A 263 -12.48 35.17 -0.28
C GLY A 263 -12.96 34.13 -1.29
N VAL A 264 -14.26 33.92 -1.48
CA VAL A 264 -14.80 33.03 -2.51
C VAL A 264 -14.51 33.60 -3.91
N ARG A 265 -14.09 32.78 -4.83
CA ARG A 265 -13.73 33.18 -6.21
C ARG A 265 -14.67 32.57 -7.25
N GLN A 266 -14.98 31.30 -7.13
CA GLN A 266 -15.83 30.57 -8.07
C GLN A 266 -16.63 29.49 -7.35
N VAL A 267 -17.80 29.17 -7.91
CA VAL A 267 -18.65 28.04 -7.52
C VAL A 267 -19.16 27.41 -8.80
N PHE A 268 -19.01 26.11 -8.96
CA PHE A 268 -19.48 25.37 -10.11
C PHE A 268 -19.70 23.90 -9.82
N GLU A 269 -20.51 23.25 -10.64
CA GLU A 269 -20.77 21.81 -10.58
C GLU A 269 -19.60 21.01 -11.18
N ILE A 270 -19.31 19.88 -10.55
CA ILE A 270 -18.44 18.80 -11.04
C ILE A 270 -19.17 17.46 -10.85
N ASP A 271 -18.65 16.38 -11.42
CA ASP A 271 -19.32 15.05 -11.39
C ASP A 271 -19.64 14.57 -9.96
N SER A 272 -18.85 14.97 -8.95
CA SER A 272 -18.99 14.54 -7.56
C SER A 272 -19.79 15.49 -6.67
N GLY A 273 -20.19 16.67 -7.18
CA GLY A 273 -20.94 17.67 -6.39
C GLY A 273 -20.67 19.11 -6.81
N ILE A 274 -20.76 20.04 -5.86
CA ILE A 274 -20.53 21.48 -6.10
C ILE A 274 -19.21 21.90 -5.49
N ALA A 275 -18.26 22.34 -6.34
CA ALA A 275 -16.97 22.87 -5.93
C ALA A 275 -17.07 24.36 -5.57
N VAL A 276 -16.46 24.74 -4.45
CA VAL A 276 -16.27 26.13 -4.02
C VAL A 276 -14.79 26.43 -3.96
N LEU A 277 -14.33 27.37 -4.78
CA LEU A 277 -12.95 27.85 -4.81
C LEU A 277 -12.85 29.18 -4.07
N ALA A 278 -11.85 29.29 -3.21
CA ALA A 278 -11.59 30.49 -2.43
C ALA A 278 -10.07 30.73 -2.24
N THR A 279 -9.72 31.89 -1.68
CA THR A 279 -8.33 32.23 -1.36
C THR A 279 -7.72 31.38 -0.24
N ASP A 280 -8.57 30.76 0.56
CA ASP A 280 -8.19 29.95 1.71
C ASP A 280 -9.29 28.95 2.08
N TYR A 281 -8.94 27.99 2.93
CA TYR A 281 -9.84 26.90 3.34
C TYR A 281 -11.07 27.41 4.11
N TRP A 282 -10.87 28.39 5.01
CA TRP A 282 -11.99 28.95 5.79
C TRP A 282 -13.02 29.61 4.90
N SER A 283 -12.57 30.45 3.97
CA SER A 283 -13.46 31.13 3.00
C SER A 283 -14.19 30.13 2.12
N ALA A 284 -13.52 29.07 1.64
CA ALA A 284 -14.13 27.99 0.85
C ALA A 284 -15.21 27.25 1.65
N THR A 285 -14.90 26.84 2.88
CA THR A 285 -15.84 26.12 3.76
C THR A 285 -17.06 26.95 4.09
N LYS A 286 -16.85 28.24 4.45
CA LYS A 286 -17.98 29.14 4.73
C LYS A 286 -18.78 29.50 3.47
N GLY A 287 -18.18 29.49 2.30
CA GLY A 287 -18.90 29.58 1.03
C GLY A 287 -19.77 28.33 0.79
N ARG A 288 -19.23 27.13 1.04
CA ARG A 288 -19.96 25.86 0.91
C ARG A 288 -21.20 25.81 1.82
N GLU A 289 -21.11 26.30 3.05
CA GLU A 289 -22.24 26.36 3.98
C GLU A 289 -23.40 27.25 3.50
N LEU A 290 -23.15 28.15 2.57
CA LEU A 290 -24.15 29.06 1.99
C LEU A 290 -24.80 28.55 0.70
N LEU A 291 -24.39 27.39 0.22
CA LEU A 291 -25.00 26.77 -0.97
C LEU A 291 -26.40 26.25 -0.65
N SER A 292 -27.33 26.48 -1.57
CA SER A 292 -28.61 25.76 -1.60
C SER A 292 -28.57 24.76 -2.73
N ILE A 293 -28.62 23.46 -2.42
CA ILE A 293 -28.48 22.38 -3.41
C ILE A 293 -29.70 21.47 -3.34
N GLU A 294 -30.31 21.23 -4.50
CA GLU A 294 -31.33 20.19 -4.68
C GLU A 294 -30.63 18.94 -5.27
N TRP A 295 -30.79 17.82 -4.61
CA TRP A 295 -30.19 16.56 -5.05
C TRP A 295 -31.22 15.68 -5.79
N ASP A 296 -30.77 14.97 -6.81
CA ASP A 296 -31.51 13.89 -7.45
C ASP A 296 -31.02 12.55 -6.84
N ASP A 297 -31.85 11.98 -6.00
CA ASP A 297 -31.59 10.72 -5.31
C ASP A 297 -32.20 9.50 -6.05
N SER A 298 -32.67 9.66 -7.28
CA SER A 298 -33.35 8.59 -8.03
C SER A 298 -32.50 7.34 -8.26
N ALA A 299 -31.17 7.48 -8.32
CA ALA A 299 -30.19 6.41 -8.44
C ALA A 299 -29.40 6.15 -7.14
N ALA A 300 -29.76 6.83 -6.06
CA ALA A 300 -29.02 6.73 -4.81
C ALA A 300 -29.33 5.44 -4.04
N GLU A 301 -28.35 5.01 -3.22
CA GLU A 301 -28.59 3.95 -2.23
C GLU A 301 -29.50 4.50 -1.11
N THR A 302 -30.66 3.88 -0.97
CA THR A 302 -31.69 4.32 -0.02
C THR A 302 -31.81 3.41 1.21
N ARG A 303 -31.22 2.20 1.17
CA ARG A 303 -31.25 1.27 2.29
C ARG A 303 -30.33 1.76 3.41
N GLY A 304 -30.81 1.62 4.64
CA GLY A 304 -29.98 1.83 5.83
C GLY A 304 -29.10 0.62 6.13
N THR A 305 -28.14 0.80 7.05
CA THR A 305 -27.24 -0.29 7.49
C THR A 305 -28.03 -1.50 8.01
N ALA A 306 -29.14 -1.29 8.71
CA ALA A 306 -29.99 -2.37 9.26
C ALA A 306 -30.57 -3.23 8.13
N ASP A 307 -31.05 -2.60 7.05
CA ASP A 307 -31.65 -3.31 5.90
C ASP A 307 -30.60 -4.15 5.17
N ILE A 308 -29.41 -3.58 4.97
CA ILE A 308 -28.28 -4.27 4.32
C ILE A 308 -27.82 -5.46 5.15
N LEU A 309 -27.64 -5.30 6.46
CA LEU A 309 -27.24 -6.40 7.34
C LEU A 309 -28.33 -7.46 7.45
N GLN A 310 -29.61 -7.09 7.45
CA GLN A 310 -30.72 -8.05 7.42
C GLN A 310 -30.70 -8.89 6.14
N GLN A 311 -30.45 -8.27 4.98
CA GLN A 311 -30.26 -8.99 3.73
C GLN A 311 -29.11 -9.99 3.83
N TYR A 312 -27.96 -9.57 4.39
CA TYR A 312 -26.78 -10.43 4.53
C TYR A 312 -27.01 -11.60 5.50
N ARG A 313 -27.74 -11.39 6.60
CA ARG A 313 -28.15 -12.48 7.51
C ARG A 313 -28.95 -13.55 6.76
N GLY A 314 -29.90 -13.13 5.91
CA GLY A 314 -30.67 -14.09 5.12
C GLY A 314 -29.83 -14.86 4.09
N LEU A 315 -28.77 -14.24 3.56
CA LEU A 315 -27.88 -14.91 2.62
C LEU A 315 -27.02 -15.99 3.29
N VAL A 316 -26.45 -15.73 4.47
CA VAL A 316 -25.59 -16.71 5.15
C VAL A 316 -26.36 -17.93 5.69
N ASP A 317 -27.70 -17.89 5.67
CA ASP A 317 -28.54 -19.06 5.99
C ASP A 317 -28.72 -20.01 4.78
N THR A 318 -28.28 -19.60 3.59
CA THR A 318 -28.36 -20.37 2.35
C THR A 318 -26.95 -20.73 1.84
N ALA A 319 -26.86 -21.74 0.95
CA ALA A 319 -25.61 -22.11 0.31
C ALA A 319 -25.13 -20.99 -0.62
N GLY A 320 -23.85 -20.63 -0.52
CA GLY A 320 -23.16 -19.67 -1.35
C GLY A 320 -22.25 -20.31 -2.39
N ALA A 321 -21.49 -19.47 -3.12
CA ALA A 321 -20.44 -19.96 -4.00
C ALA A 321 -19.30 -20.55 -3.14
N VAL A 322 -18.87 -21.78 -3.45
CA VAL A 322 -17.85 -22.50 -2.68
C VAL A 322 -16.47 -21.93 -2.98
N ALA A 323 -15.83 -21.36 -1.97
CA ALA A 323 -14.49 -20.80 -2.04
C ALA A 323 -13.40 -21.84 -1.68
N GLU A 324 -13.71 -22.74 -0.74
CA GLU A 324 -12.86 -23.86 -0.32
C GLU A 324 -13.74 -24.98 0.18
N SER A 325 -13.37 -26.22 -0.14
CA SER A 325 -14.00 -27.43 0.37
C SER A 325 -12.94 -28.51 0.58
N HIS A 326 -12.97 -29.15 1.74
CA HIS A 326 -12.18 -30.30 2.08
C HIS A 326 -13.03 -31.29 2.87
N GLY A 327 -13.19 -32.52 2.37
CA GLY A 327 -14.13 -33.48 2.91
C GLY A 327 -15.59 -33.10 2.68
N ASP A 328 -16.48 -33.49 3.59
CA ASP A 328 -17.92 -33.20 3.53
C ASP A 328 -18.43 -32.61 4.87
N ALA A 329 -18.08 -31.32 5.06
CA ALA A 329 -18.44 -30.60 6.28
C ALA A 329 -19.96 -30.50 6.45
N GLU A 330 -20.73 -30.35 5.37
CA GLU A 330 -22.19 -30.23 5.43
C GLU A 330 -22.83 -31.53 5.95
N GLN A 331 -22.43 -32.66 5.42
CA GLN A 331 -22.91 -33.96 5.87
C GLN A 331 -22.51 -34.24 7.32
N THR A 332 -21.28 -33.94 7.70
CA THR A 332 -20.78 -34.15 9.07
C THR A 332 -21.53 -33.28 10.07
N LEU A 333 -21.80 -32.03 9.74
CA LEU A 333 -22.60 -31.14 10.58
C LEU A 333 -24.06 -31.60 10.68
N ALA A 334 -24.67 -32.01 9.58
CA ALA A 334 -26.05 -32.50 9.57
C ALA A 334 -26.25 -33.79 10.41
N GLN A 335 -25.22 -34.61 10.54
CA GLN A 335 -25.22 -35.82 11.37
C GLN A 335 -24.84 -35.58 12.84
N SER A 336 -24.32 -34.38 13.15
CA SER A 336 -23.91 -34.03 14.52
C SER A 336 -25.10 -33.64 15.38
N ALA A 337 -25.20 -34.23 16.58
CA ALA A 337 -26.22 -33.87 17.57
C ALA A 337 -25.92 -32.52 18.27
N ASP A 338 -24.68 -32.03 18.19
CA ASP A 338 -24.22 -30.84 18.91
C ASP A 338 -23.35 -29.98 18.00
N VAL A 339 -23.96 -28.97 17.39
CA VAL A 339 -23.31 -27.98 16.51
C VAL A 339 -23.18 -26.66 17.25
N THR A 340 -21.99 -26.12 17.31
CA THR A 340 -21.74 -24.75 17.77
C THR A 340 -21.91 -23.81 16.59
N GLU A 341 -22.72 -22.78 16.74
CA GLU A 341 -22.97 -21.77 15.70
C GLU A 341 -22.80 -20.36 16.26
N LEU A 342 -22.08 -19.49 15.54
CA LEU A 342 -21.96 -18.06 15.85
C LEU A 342 -22.12 -17.23 14.57
N VAL A 343 -22.78 -16.08 14.72
CA VAL A 343 -22.94 -15.08 13.67
C VAL A 343 -22.17 -13.83 14.06
N PHE A 344 -21.39 -13.28 13.12
CA PHE A 344 -20.60 -12.07 13.30
C PHE A 344 -21.02 -11.03 12.28
N GLU A 345 -21.14 -9.79 12.72
CA GLU A 345 -21.51 -8.66 11.88
C GLU A 345 -20.45 -7.58 11.92
N TYR A 346 -20.11 -7.08 10.75
CA TYR A 346 -19.09 -6.04 10.56
C TYR A 346 -19.73 -4.85 9.84
N PRO A 347 -19.74 -3.66 10.45
CA PRO A 347 -20.26 -2.46 9.80
C PRO A 347 -19.32 -1.99 8.69
N TYR A 348 -19.80 -1.08 7.82
CA TYR A 348 -18.90 -0.28 6.98
C TYR A 348 -17.94 0.49 7.87
N LEU A 349 -16.68 0.61 7.42
CA LEU A 349 -15.63 1.29 8.18
C LEU A 349 -14.85 2.26 7.30
N ALA A 350 -14.87 3.55 7.65
CA ALA A 350 -14.03 4.55 7.02
C ALA A 350 -12.56 4.37 7.45
N HIS A 351 -11.63 4.71 6.57
CA HIS A 351 -10.19 4.60 6.85
C HIS A 351 -9.71 5.55 7.95
N ALA A 352 -10.31 6.74 8.02
CA ALA A 352 -10.11 7.75 9.07
C ALA A 352 -8.62 8.06 9.34
N GLN A 353 -7.79 8.14 8.30
CA GLN A 353 -6.40 8.56 8.42
C GLN A 353 -6.31 9.97 9.02
N MET A 354 -5.22 10.27 9.75
CA MET A 354 -5.09 11.56 10.45
C MET A 354 -5.12 12.76 9.49
N GLU A 355 -4.51 12.63 8.31
CA GLU A 355 -4.63 13.60 7.22
C GLU A 355 -5.78 13.19 6.29
N PRO A 356 -6.96 13.88 6.32
CA PRO A 356 -8.05 13.66 5.39
C PRO A 356 -7.62 13.81 3.93
N MET A 357 -8.41 13.32 2.98
CA MET A 357 -8.02 13.36 1.56
C MET A 357 -7.79 14.79 1.09
N ASN A 358 -6.70 14.98 0.38
CA ASN A 358 -6.28 16.25 -0.16
C ASN A 358 -5.38 16.04 -1.39
N CYS A 359 -5.34 17.03 -2.27
CA CYS A 359 -4.50 16.99 -3.46
C CYS A 359 -4.29 18.42 -3.97
N VAL A 360 -3.07 18.76 -4.36
CA VAL A 360 -2.80 19.98 -5.12
C VAL A 360 -2.67 19.63 -6.59
N ALA A 361 -3.42 20.30 -7.44
CA ALA A 361 -3.44 20.11 -8.88
C ALA A 361 -3.24 21.44 -9.60
N GLN A 362 -2.40 21.45 -10.64
CA GLN A 362 -2.31 22.54 -11.60
C GLN A 362 -2.46 21.97 -13.00
N VAL A 363 -3.41 22.50 -13.77
CA VAL A 363 -3.69 22.05 -15.15
C VAL A 363 -3.38 23.18 -16.13
N ASN A 364 -2.59 22.87 -17.15
CA ASN A 364 -2.21 23.78 -18.24
C ASN A 364 -2.51 23.10 -19.58
N GLY A 365 -3.60 23.51 -20.25
CA GLY A 365 -4.06 22.81 -21.44
C GLY A 365 -4.42 21.37 -21.13
N THR A 366 -3.69 20.42 -21.69
CA THR A 366 -3.84 18.98 -21.46
C THR A 366 -2.75 18.40 -20.53
N SER A 367 -1.90 19.25 -19.96
CA SER A 367 -0.86 18.81 -19.01
C SER A 367 -1.28 19.07 -17.58
N ALA A 368 -0.86 18.21 -16.65
CA ALA A 368 -1.12 18.37 -15.23
C ALA A 368 0.14 18.18 -14.39
N GLU A 369 0.28 18.99 -13.35
CA GLU A 369 1.26 18.78 -12.29
C GLU A 369 0.55 18.66 -10.94
N MET A 370 0.91 17.62 -10.17
CA MET A 370 0.23 17.21 -8.95
C MET A 370 1.20 17.15 -7.79
N TRP A 371 0.73 17.46 -6.56
CA TRP A 371 1.48 17.30 -5.30
C TRP A 371 0.55 16.70 -4.24
N TYR A 372 0.81 15.47 -3.83
CA TYR A 372 0.02 14.78 -2.79
C TYR A 372 0.70 13.50 -2.33
N GLY A 373 0.22 12.91 -1.24
CA GLY A 373 0.64 11.60 -0.76
C GLY A 373 0.12 10.49 -1.68
N CYS A 374 0.84 10.23 -2.77
CA CYS A 374 0.43 9.33 -3.85
C CYS A 374 0.76 7.88 -3.54
N GLN A 375 -0.26 7.05 -3.34
CA GLN A 375 -0.10 5.61 -3.09
C GLN A 375 -0.22 4.76 -4.36
N SER A 376 -0.83 5.27 -5.45
CA SER A 376 -1.08 4.56 -6.71
C SER A 376 -0.60 5.37 -7.92
N ALA A 377 0.69 5.66 -8.00
CA ALA A 377 1.25 6.58 -8.99
C ALA A 377 0.91 6.20 -10.44
N SER A 378 1.03 4.92 -10.82
CA SER A 378 0.68 4.49 -12.18
C SER A 378 -0.81 4.62 -12.47
N GLY A 379 -1.67 4.23 -11.51
CA GLY A 379 -3.13 4.31 -11.65
C GLY A 379 -3.61 5.75 -11.76
N ASP A 380 -3.16 6.59 -10.83
CA ASP A 380 -3.54 8.01 -10.80
C ASP A 380 -3.03 8.75 -12.05
N GLN A 381 -1.78 8.49 -12.48
CA GLN A 381 -1.21 9.11 -13.69
C GLN A 381 -2.02 8.74 -14.95
N ALA A 382 -2.40 7.46 -15.09
CA ALA A 382 -3.22 6.99 -16.21
C ALA A 382 -4.63 7.59 -16.17
N ALA A 383 -5.26 7.66 -15.00
CA ALA A 383 -6.60 8.22 -14.83
C ALA A 383 -6.64 9.73 -15.15
N ILE A 384 -5.62 10.49 -14.72
CA ILE A 384 -5.47 11.92 -15.03
C ILE A 384 -5.27 12.11 -16.53
N ALA A 385 -4.37 11.34 -17.16
CA ALA A 385 -4.10 11.42 -18.58
C ALA A 385 -5.38 11.13 -19.41
N GLN A 386 -6.15 10.12 -19.01
CA GLN A 386 -7.44 9.79 -19.62
C GLN A 386 -8.45 10.95 -19.49
N LEU A 387 -8.57 11.54 -18.29
CA LEU A 387 -9.49 12.68 -18.04
C LEU A 387 -9.14 13.91 -18.88
N LEU A 388 -7.85 14.15 -19.11
CA LEU A 388 -7.36 15.30 -19.90
C LEU A 388 -7.24 15.00 -21.40
N GLY A 389 -7.42 13.73 -21.82
CA GLY A 389 -7.27 13.32 -23.22
C GLY A 389 -5.83 13.43 -23.73
N THR A 390 -4.84 13.07 -22.88
CA THR A 390 -3.40 13.22 -23.17
C THR A 390 -2.63 11.94 -22.84
N GLY A 391 -1.32 11.93 -23.11
CA GLY A 391 -0.43 10.85 -22.70
C GLY A 391 0.05 11.01 -21.25
N ILE A 392 0.47 9.89 -20.63
CA ILE A 392 0.97 9.89 -19.24
C ILE A 392 2.22 10.75 -19.05
N GLU A 393 3.00 10.99 -20.09
CA GLU A 393 4.19 11.84 -20.10
C GLU A 393 3.88 13.32 -19.85
N HIS A 394 2.62 13.73 -20.03
CA HIS A 394 2.13 15.09 -19.73
C HIS A 394 1.56 15.23 -18.33
N VAL A 395 1.61 14.16 -17.52
CA VAL A 395 1.13 14.15 -16.13
C VAL A 395 2.31 13.94 -15.19
N LYS A 396 2.68 14.99 -14.46
CA LYS A 396 3.74 14.95 -13.45
C LYS A 396 3.14 14.79 -12.06
N ILE A 397 3.59 13.82 -11.29
CA ILE A 397 3.18 13.61 -9.90
C ILE A 397 4.41 13.77 -9.00
N ASN A 398 4.34 14.76 -8.12
CA ASN A 398 5.31 15.01 -7.06
C ASN A 398 4.76 14.39 -5.77
N THR A 399 5.24 13.21 -5.42
CA THR A 399 4.82 12.51 -4.21
C THR A 399 5.43 13.16 -2.98
N VAL A 400 4.60 13.51 -2.00
CA VAL A 400 5.00 14.01 -0.69
C VAL A 400 4.63 13.01 0.40
N PHE A 401 5.00 13.27 1.66
CA PHE A 401 4.58 12.42 2.78
C PHE A 401 3.06 12.40 2.91
N ALA A 402 2.54 11.29 3.43
CA ALA A 402 1.13 11.15 3.76
C ALA A 402 0.92 10.93 5.26
N GLY A 403 -0.04 11.64 5.83
CA GLY A 403 -0.46 11.51 7.23
C GLY A 403 -1.36 10.29 7.46
N GLY A 404 -0.87 9.11 7.04
CA GLY A 404 -1.60 7.86 7.05
C GLY A 404 -2.32 7.57 5.72
N GLY A 405 -2.80 6.35 5.56
CA GLY A 405 -3.53 5.93 4.36
C GLY A 405 -4.46 4.76 4.63
N PHE A 406 -3.96 3.71 5.26
CA PHE A 406 -4.67 2.46 5.57
C PHE A 406 -5.33 1.80 4.36
N GLY A 407 -4.89 2.16 3.13
CA GLY A 407 -5.46 1.74 1.86
C GLY A 407 -6.22 2.84 1.10
N ARG A 408 -6.71 3.87 1.80
CA ARG A 408 -7.58 4.91 1.21
C ARG A 408 -6.94 5.67 0.03
N ARG A 409 -5.63 5.93 0.10
CA ARG A 409 -4.91 6.71 -0.92
C ARG A 409 -4.60 5.91 -2.19
N ALA A 410 -4.80 4.60 -2.20
CA ALA A 410 -4.75 3.76 -3.40
C ALA A 410 -6.17 3.51 -3.94
N ASN A 411 -6.97 4.54 -4.10
CA ASN A 411 -8.33 4.41 -4.59
C ASN A 411 -8.35 3.88 -6.04
N PRO A 412 -9.12 2.82 -6.35
CA PRO A 412 -9.09 2.17 -7.67
C PRO A 412 -9.60 3.04 -8.81
N VAL A 413 -10.31 4.13 -8.51
CA VAL A 413 -10.84 5.09 -9.50
C VAL A 413 -10.25 6.50 -9.31
N SER A 414 -9.21 6.66 -8.49
CA SER A 414 -8.51 7.94 -8.25
C SER A 414 -9.45 9.09 -7.85
N ASP A 415 -10.46 8.82 -7.01
CA ASP A 415 -11.61 9.68 -6.73
C ASP A 415 -11.25 11.14 -6.40
N TYR A 416 -10.61 11.40 -5.25
CA TYR A 416 -10.23 12.75 -4.82
C TYR A 416 -9.16 13.40 -5.72
N VAL A 417 -8.33 12.56 -6.39
CA VAL A 417 -7.30 13.04 -7.32
C VAL A 417 -7.96 13.60 -8.59
N LEU A 418 -8.89 12.84 -9.19
CA LEU A 418 -9.62 13.29 -10.36
C LEU A 418 -10.56 14.46 -10.03
N GLU A 419 -11.11 14.51 -8.81
CA GLU A 419 -11.86 15.66 -8.32
C GLU A 419 -11.01 16.93 -8.34
N ALA A 420 -9.78 16.89 -7.82
CA ALA A 420 -8.85 18.01 -7.86
C ALA A 420 -8.51 18.45 -9.29
N VAL A 421 -8.31 17.49 -10.20
CA VAL A 421 -8.02 17.78 -11.62
C VAL A 421 -9.22 18.40 -12.33
N ARG A 422 -10.45 17.90 -12.10
CA ARG A 422 -11.69 18.48 -12.65
C ARG A 422 -11.85 19.94 -12.23
N ILE A 423 -11.56 20.23 -10.97
CA ILE A 423 -11.62 21.60 -10.45
C ILE A 423 -10.52 22.47 -11.09
N ALA A 424 -9.27 22.03 -11.07
CA ALA A 424 -8.13 22.78 -11.62
C ALA A 424 -8.28 23.05 -13.12
N ARG A 425 -8.95 22.15 -13.87
CA ARG A 425 -9.24 22.35 -15.30
C ARG A 425 -10.15 23.54 -15.58
N GLN A 426 -11.00 23.95 -14.63
CA GLN A 426 -11.87 25.12 -14.78
C GLN A 426 -11.12 26.44 -14.57
N VAL A 427 -9.94 26.41 -13.94
CA VAL A 427 -9.11 27.59 -13.61
C VAL A 427 -7.70 27.45 -14.16
N GLN A 428 -7.59 27.18 -15.44
CA GLN A 428 -6.36 26.90 -16.17
C GLN A 428 -5.17 27.74 -15.71
N GLY A 429 -4.04 27.09 -15.44
CA GLY A 429 -2.81 27.73 -14.99
C GLY A 429 -2.77 28.08 -13.51
N THR A 430 -3.91 28.06 -12.80
CA THR A 430 -4.00 28.35 -11.36
C THR A 430 -3.85 27.06 -10.58
N PRO A 431 -2.89 26.95 -9.65
CA PRO A 431 -2.84 25.81 -8.74
C PRO A 431 -4.06 25.77 -7.82
N VAL A 432 -4.62 24.59 -7.61
CA VAL A 432 -5.78 24.38 -6.73
C VAL A 432 -5.43 23.31 -5.69
N LYS A 433 -5.61 23.63 -4.42
CA LYS A 433 -5.54 22.68 -3.31
C LYS A 433 -6.95 22.22 -2.96
N LEU A 434 -7.31 21.01 -3.32
CA LEU A 434 -8.51 20.34 -2.82
C LEU A 434 -8.28 19.87 -1.38
N VAL A 435 -9.22 20.15 -0.49
CA VAL A 435 -9.19 19.71 0.91
C VAL A 435 -10.56 19.15 1.28
N TRP A 436 -10.57 17.88 1.65
CA TRP A 436 -11.71 17.25 2.31
C TRP A 436 -11.64 17.52 3.82
N SER A 437 -12.75 17.89 4.43
CA SER A 437 -12.84 17.92 5.90
C SER A 437 -12.84 16.48 6.46
N ARG A 438 -12.77 16.36 7.79
CA ARG A 438 -12.93 15.04 8.44
C ARG A 438 -14.30 14.44 8.14
N GLU A 439 -15.34 15.27 8.10
CA GLU A 439 -16.71 14.86 7.78
C GLU A 439 -16.81 14.37 6.33
N ASP A 440 -16.21 15.08 5.38
CA ASP A 440 -16.18 14.67 3.97
C ASP A 440 -15.47 13.31 3.83
N ASP A 441 -14.32 13.13 4.47
CA ASP A 441 -13.53 11.89 4.44
C ASP A 441 -14.29 10.70 5.05
N MET A 442 -15.11 10.95 6.08
CA MET A 442 -15.90 9.91 6.76
C MET A 442 -17.21 9.60 6.03
N GLN A 443 -17.79 10.54 5.28
CA GLN A 443 -19.15 10.44 4.74
C GLN A 443 -19.20 10.35 3.20
N ALA A 444 -18.19 10.84 2.48
CA ALA A 444 -18.18 10.88 1.03
C ALA A 444 -17.14 9.96 0.38
N GLY A 445 -16.43 9.17 1.16
CA GLY A 445 -15.31 8.35 0.70
C GLY A 445 -15.69 6.91 0.35
N TYR A 446 -14.68 6.07 0.35
CA TYR A 446 -14.75 4.62 0.13
C TYR A 446 -14.53 3.90 1.46
N TYR A 447 -15.15 2.74 1.63
CA TYR A 447 -15.20 2.04 2.91
C TYR A 447 -14.64 0.62 2.82
N ARG A 448 -14.21 0.09 3.96
CA ARG A 448 -14.19 -1.35 4.15
C ARG A 448 -15.63 -1.84 4.12
N PRO A 449 -15.96 -2.86 3.31
CA PRO A 449 -17.34 -3.37 3.21
C PRO A 449 -17.93 -3.82 4.56
N ALA A 450 -19.25 -3.76 4.66
CA ALA A 450 -19.97 -4.50 5.67
C ALA A 450 -19.97 -6.00 5.33
N TYR A 451 -19.91 -6.85 6.36
CA TYR A 451 -19.96 -8.29 6.21
C TYR A 451 -20.85 -8.93 7.29
N VAL A 452 -21.45 -10.07 6.95
CA VAL A 452 -22.00 -11.01 7.91
C VAL A 452 -21.33 -12.35 7.69
N HIS A 453 -20.85 -12.96 8.77
CA HIS A 453 -20.28 -14.30 8.76
C HIS A 453 -21.10 -15.22 9.66
N LYS A 454 -21.40 -16.41 9.18
CA LYS A 454 -21.99 -17.50 9.97
C LYS A 454 -21.00 -18.65 10.00
N LEU A 455 -20.57 -19.04 11.19
CA LEU A 455 -19.64 -20.15 11.40
C LEU A 455 -20.36 -21.23 12.19
N SER A 456 -20.31 -22.47 11.70
CA SER A 456 -20.91 -23.64 12.31
C SER A 456 -19.86 -24.75 12.42
N ALA A 457 -19.70 -25.40 13.56
CA ALA A 457 -18.76 -26.49 13.75
C ALA A 457 -19.30 -27.57 14.67
N SER A 458 -18.91 -28.82 14.41
CA SER A 458 -19.04 -29.94 15.33
C SER A 458 -17.68 -30.31 15.92
N GLN A 459 -17.69 -30.88 17.12
CA GLN A 459 -16.48 -31.38 17.78
C GLN A 459 -16.55 -32.89 17.97
N ASP A 460 -15.41 -33.55 17.90
CA ASP A 460 -15.27 -34.97 18.21
C ASP A 460 -15.38 -35.22 19.73
N ALA A 461 -15.30 -36.51 20.14
CA ALA A 461 -15.36 -36.92 21.55
C ALA A 461 -14.22 -36.33 22.41
N ASN A 462 -13.14 -35.82 21.80
CA ASN A 462 -12.00 -35.19 22.46
C ASN A 462 -12.10 -33.66 22.48
N GLY A 463 -13.20 -33.11 21.97
CA GLY A 463 -13.42 -31.66 21.87
C GLY A 463 -12.68 -30.99 20.71
N LYS A 464 -12.08 -31.74 19.76
CA LYS A 464 -11.46 -31.18 18.55
C LYS A 464 -12.51 -30.92 17.48
N PRO A 465 -12.35 -29.85 16.64
CA PRO A 465 -13.26 -29.63 15.53
C PRO A 465 -13.20 -30.80 14.54
N ALA A 466 -14.32 -31.47 14.32
CA ALA A 466 -14.48 -32.50 13.31
C ALA A 466 -14.84 -31.90 11.95
N ALA A 467 -15.76 -30.93 11.96
CA ALA A 467 -16.18 -30.20 10.77
C ALA A 467 -16.38 -28.72 11.07
N ILE A 468 -16.10 -27.86 10.08
CA ILE A 468 -16.44 -26.42 10.10
C ILE A 468 -17.02 -25.99 8.76
N GLN A 469 -18.14 -25.26 8.81
CA GLN A 469 -18.73 -24.55 7.68
C GLN A 469 -18.72 -23.06 7.98
N ILE A 470 -18.28 -22.26 7.01
CA ILE A 470 -18.20 -20.81 7.12
C ILE A 470 -18.91 -20.19 5.91
N ARG A 471 -19.93 -19.39 6.14
CA ARG A 471 -20.65 -18.63 5.13
C ARG A 471 -20.41 -17.15 5.35
N VAL A 472 -20.02 -16.46 4.28
CA VAL A 472 -19.68 -15.04 4.26
C VAL A 472 -20.59 -14.32 3.29
N ALA A 473 -21.20 -13.22 3.70
CA ALA A 473 -21.93 -12.31 2.81
C ALA A 473 -21.37 -10.89 2.92
N GLY A 474 -21.05 -10.27 1.77
CA GLY A 474 -20.52 -8.92 1.70
C GLY A 474 -20.19 -8.46 0.28
N GLN A 475 -19.76 -7.20 0.14
CA GLN A 475 -19.37 -6.65 -1.16
C GLN A 475 -17.92 -7.01 -1.48
N SER A 476 -17.66 -7.34 -2.76
CA SER A 476 -16.31 -7.48 -3.30
C SER A 476 -15.63 -6.11 -3.41
N ILE A 477 -14.40 -6.00 -2.90
CA ILE A 477 -13.56 -4.81 -3.09
C ILE A 477 -12.79 -4.83 -4.42
N MET A 478 -12.79 -5.96 -5.12
CA MET A 478 -12.11 -6.14 -6.39
C MET A 478 -13.05 -5.98 -7.59
N ALA A 479 -14.36 -6.17 -7.38
CA ALA A 479 -15.35 -6.03 -8.44
C ALA A 479 -15.32 -4.62 -9.06
N GLY A 480 -15.27 -4.54 -10.39
CA GLY A 480 -15.20 -3.28 -11.12
C GLY A 480 -13.82 -2.60 -11.12
N THR A 481 -12.81 -3.18 -10.48
CA THR A 481 -11.43 -2.68 -10.52
C THR A 481 -10.59 -3.37 -11.60
N SER A 482 -9.45 -2.77 -11.96
CA SER A 482 -8.48 -3.40 -12.88
C SER A 482 -7.91 -4.73 -12.36
N LEU A 483 -7.98 -4.98 -11.06
CA LEU A 483 -7.53 -6.21 -10.42
C LEU A 483 -8.63 -7.30 -10.40
N GLY A 484 -9.89 -6.94 -10.69
CA GLY A 484 -11.01 -7.85 -10.59
C GLY A 484 -10.86 -9.10 -11.42
N ALA A 485 -10.42 -8.98 -12.69
CA ALA A 485 -10.21 -10.13 -13.58
C ALA A 485 -9.17 -11.15 -13.05
N MET A 486 -8.24 -10.69 -12.23
CA MET A 486 -7.18 -11.51 -11.64
C MET A 486 -7.58 -12.09 -10.28
N MET A 487 -8.37 -11.36 -9.50
CA MET A 487 -8.68 -11.67 -8.10
C MET A 487 -10.05 -12.30 -7.89
N ILE A 488 -10.90 -12.31 -8.92
CA ILE A 488 -12.24 -12.92 -8.87
C ILE A 488 -12.26 -14.11 -9.83
N SER A 489 -12.60 -15.29 -9.31
CA SER A 489 -12.77 -16.51 -10.09
C SER A 489 -14.03 -17.24 -9.61
N ASN A 490 -14.88 -17.69 -10.56
CA ASN A 490 -16.13 -18.40 -10.27
C ASN A 490 -17.04 -17.67 -9.25
N GLY A 491 -17.08 -16.33 -9.30
CA GLY A 491 -17.84 -15.50 -8.38
C GLY A 491 -17.20 -15.30 -7.01
N ILE A 492 -16.03 -15.87 -6.77
CA ILE A 492 -15.26 -15.72 -5.53
C ILE A 492 -14.24 -14.59 -5.67
N ASP A 493 -14.43 -13.51 -4.95
CA ASP A 493 -13.36 -12.57 -4.62
C ASP A 493 -12.52 -13.18 -3.50
N ILE A 494 -11.29 -13.57 -3.83
CA ILE A 494 -10.40 -14.22 -2.86
C ILE A 494 -10.09 -13.34 -1.65
N THR A 495 -10.17 -12.02 -1.79
CA THR A 495 -9.96 -11.09 -0.67
C THR A 495 -11.09 -11.09 0.34
N SER A 496 -12.31 -11.47 -0.07
CA SER A 496 -13.46 -11.58 0.83
C SER A 496 -13.42 -12.78 1.76
N VAL A 497 -12.59 -13.79 1.44
CA VAL A 497 -12.46 -15.05 2.20
C VAL A 497 -11.03 -15.34 2.64
N GLU A 498 -10.11 -14.40 2.43
CA GLU A 498 -8.72 -14.47 2.86
C GLU A 498 -8.62 -14.77 4.36
N GLY A 499 -7.80 -15.74 4.75
CA GLY A 499 -7.65 -16.19 6.13
C GLY A 499 -8.72 -17.18 6.63
N LEU A 500 -9.78 -17.41 5.84
CA LEU A 500 -10.76 -18.48 6.07
C LEU A 500 -10.51 -19.66 5.11
N SER A 501 -10.45 -19.38 3.82
CA SER A 501 -10.22 -20.41 2.79
C SER A 501 -8.81 -20.99 2.82
N ASP A 502 -7.85 -20.31 3.40
CA ASP A 502 -6.46 -20.73 3.53
C ASP A 502 -6.00 -20.82 5.00
N MET A 503 -6.95 -21.09 5.91
CA MET A 503 -6.63 -21.20 7.34
C MET A 503 -5.62 -22.32 7.62
N SER A 504 -4.70 -22.05 8.55
CA SER A 504 -3.64 -22.99 8.93
C SER A 504 -4.08 -24.06 9.93
N TYR A 505 -5.27 -23.93 10.53
CA TYR A 505 -5.80 -24.89 11.49
C TYR A 505 -6.16 -26.21 10.81
N ASP A 506 -5.67 -27.30 11.37
CA ASP A 506 -5.92 -28.67 10.89
C ASP A 506 -7.31 -29.14 11.35
N ILE A 507 -8.31 -28.89 10.52
CA ILE A 507 -9.69 -29.32 10.70
C ILE A 507 -10.03 -30.28 9.55
N PRO A 508 -10.46 -31.53 9.83
CA PRO A 508 -10.66 -32.55 8.81
C PRO A 508 -11.66 -32.18 7.73
N GLU A 509 -12.82 -31.67 8.11
CA GLU A 509 -13.90 -31.35 7.20
C GLU A 509 -14.11 -29.83 7.19
N ARG A 510 -13.92 -29.17 6.04
CA ARG A 510 -14.03 -27.71 5.92
C ARG A 510 -14.78 -27.29 4.69
N GLN A 511 -15.64 -26.26 4.85
CA GLN A 511 -16.30 -25.62 3.73
C GLN A 511 -16.38 -24.10 3.98
N VAL A 512 -15.94 -23.32 3.02
CA VAL A 512 -16.04 -21.84 3.01
C VAL A 512 -16.85 -21.40 1.80
N GLU A 513 -17.90 -20.65 2.02
CA GLU A 513 -18.84 -20.18 1.02
C GLU A 513 -18.93 -18.65 1.04
N LEU A 514 -19.13 -18.04 -0.14
CA LEU A 514 -19.24 -16.60 -0.30
C LEU A 514 -20.52 -16.20 -1.04
N HIS A 515 -21.22 -15.22 -0.51
CA HIS A 515 -22.24 -14.45 -1.18
C HIS A 515 -21.69 -13.06 -1.51
N SER A 516 -21.26 -12.83 -2.76
CA SER A 516 -20.87 -11.51 -3.23
C SER A 516 -22.11 -10.67 -3.49
N THR A 517 -22.25 -9.55 -2.78
CA THR A 517 -23.42 -8.67 -2.84
C THR A 517 -23.14 -7.39 -3.61
N GLN A 518 -24.21 -6.72 -4.04
CA GLN A 518 -24.16 -5.40 -4.69
C GLN A 518 -24.97 -4.40 -3.87
N VAL A 519 -24.29 -3.34 -3.44
CA VAL A 519 -24.86 -2.22 -2.69
C VAL A 519 -24.30 -0.93 -3.27
N GLY A 520 -25.08 0.14 -3.29
CA GLY A 520 -24.66 1.44 -3.84
C GLY A 520 -23.58 2.18 -3.04
N ILE A 521 -23.14 1.62 -1.91
CA ILE A 521 -22.05 2.19 -1.08
C ILE A 521 -20.70 1.83 -1.69
N PRO A 522 -19.82 2.80 -2.00
CA PRO A 522 -18.52 2.53 -2.57
C PRO A 522 -17.59 1.87 -1.55
N VAL A 523 -16.89 0.82 -2.01
CA VAL A 523 -16.00 0.03 -1.15
C VAL A 523 -14.62 -0.12 -1.77
N GLN A 524 -13.61 -0.27 -0.92
CA GLN A 524 -12.24 -0.58 -1.32
C GLN A 524 -11.50 -1.31 -0.21
N TRP A 525 -10.26 -1.72 -0.48
CA TRP A 525 -9.37 -2.34 0.50
C TRP A 525 -9.05 -1.41 1.66
N TRP A 526 -9.16 -1.94 2.86
CA TRP A 526 -8.70 -1.35 4.09
C TRP A 526 -7.50 -2.16 4.61
N ARG A 527 -6.61 -1.57 5.42
CA ARG A 527 -5.44 -2.26 6.00
C ARG A 527 -5.81 -3.66 6.47
N SER A 528 -5.02 -4.69 6.11
CA SER A 528 -5.24 -6.13 6.31
C SER A 528 -6.24 -6.79 5.36
N VAL A 529 -6.85 -6.04 4.42
CA VAL A 529 -7.75 -6.55 3.37
C VAL A 529 -8.83 -7.48 3.96
N GLY A 530 -8.91 -8.76 3.58
CA GLY A 530 -9.87 -9.71 4.13
C GLY A 530 -9.67 -10.01 5.61
N HIS A 531 -8.43 -10.05 6.09
CA HIS A 531 -8.14 -10.29 7.50
C HIS A 531 -8.75 -9.25 8.46
N THR A 532 -9.16 -8.08 7.98
CA THR A 532 -9.83 -7.06 8.81
C THR A 532 -11.15 -7.55 9.41
N HIS A 533 -11.81 -8.54 8.79
CA HIS A 533 -13.05 -9.14 9.31
C HIS A 533 -12.89 -10.65 9.56
N THR A 534 -12.17 -11.37 8.72
CA THR A 534 -12.06 -12.83 8.82
C THR A 534 -11.26 -13.29 10.03
N ALA A 535 -10.20 -12.54 10.40
CA ALA A 535 -9.39 -12.90 11.55
C ALA A 535 -10.20 -12.88 12.85
N PHE A 536 -11.04 -11.86 13.04
CA PHE A 536 -11.87 -11.76 14.25
C PHE A 536 -12.86 -12.92 14.34
N SER A 537 -13.66 -13.20 13.29
CA SER A 537 -14.66 -14.27 13.35
C SER A 537 -13.99 -15.64 13.56
N LYS A 538 -12.92 -15.93 12.83
CA LYS A 538 -12.18 -17.18 12.97
C LYS A 538 -11.64 -17.37 14.37
N GLU A 539 -10.91 -16.40 14.89
CA GLU A 539 -10.21 -16.56 16.17
C GLU A 539 -11.19 -16.59 17.36
N VAL A 540 -12.23 -15.75 17.34
CA VAL A 540 -13.27 -15.79 18.39
C VAL A 540 -14.06 -17.10 18.34
N PHE A 541 -14.29 -17.64 17.13
CA PHE A 541 -14.96 -18.93 16.98
C PHE A 541 -14.10 -20.09 17.50
N ILE A 542 -12.81 -20.11 17.21
CA ILE A 542 -11.86 -21.09 17.77
C ILE A 542 -11.82 -20.99 19.30
N ASP A 543 -11.86 -19.80 19.88
CA ASP A 543 -11.98 -19.62 21.34
C ASP A 543 -13.29 -20.19 21.90
N ALA A 544 -14.39 -20.05 21.17
CA ALA A 544 -15.67 -20.64 21.60
C ALA A 544 -15.59 -22.18 21.63
N LEU A 545 -14.96 -22.79 20.61
CA LEU A 545 -14.73 -24.24 20.55
C LEU A 545 -13.79 -24.72 21.67
N ALA A 546 -12.71 -23.99 21.94
CA ALA A 546 -11.80 -24.28 23.03
C ALA A 546 -12.51 -24.24 24.40
N ARG A 547 -13.31 -23.20 24.65
CA ARG A 547 -14.10 -23.09 25.89
C ARG A 547 -15.12 -24.22 26.03
N LYS A 548 -15.79 -24.61 24.96
CA LYS A 548 -16.74 -25.73 24.95
C LYS A 548 -16.04 -27.06 25.27
N ALA A 549 -14.81 -27.25 24.78
CA ALA A 549 -13.96 -28.40 25.08
C ALA A 549 -13.34 -28.34 26.49
N GLY A 550 -13.50 -27.26 27.26
CA GLY A 550 -12.81 -27.06 28.53
C GLY A 550 -11.28 -26.93 28.40
N ALA A 551 -10.78 -26.59 27.21
CA ALA A 551 -9.38 -26.52 26.89
C ALA A 551 -8.84 -25.08 27.01
N ASP A 552 -7.54 -24.96 27.35
CA ASP A 552 -6.83 -23.68 27.29
C ASP A 552 -6.72 -23.21 25.83
N PRO A 553 -7.03 -21.93 25.51
CA PRO A 553 -7.07 -21.43 24.14
C PRO A 553 -5.73 -21.52 23.38
N VAL A 554 -4.61 -21.40 24.10
CA VAL A 554 -3.27 -21.58 23.49
C VAL A 554 -3.03 -23.05 23.20
N ALA A 555 -3.25 -23.93 24.17
CA ALA A 555 -3.06 -25.38 24.01
C ALA A 555 -3.95 -25.92 22.88
N TYR A 556 -5.20 -25.45 22.77
CA TYR A 556 -6.14 -25.81 21.73
C TYR A 556 -5.62 -25.45 20.33
N ARG A 557 -5.11 -24.23 20.16
CA ARG A 557 -4.51 -23.78 18.89
C ARG A 557 -3.24 -24.53 18.54
N LEU A 558 -2.38 -24.81 19.51
CA LEU A 558 -1.15 -25.60 19.29
C LEU A 558 -1.44 -27.00 18.73
N GLU A 559 -2.52 -27.64 19.21
CA GLU A 559 -2.95 -28.92 18.67
C GLU A 559 -3.44 -28.81 17.23
N LEU A 560 -4.19 -27.74 16.90
CA LEU A 560 -4.67 -27.45 15.54
C LEU A 560 -3.56 -27.01 14.59
N LEU A 561 -2.43 -26.53 15.11
CA LEU A 561 -1.28 -26.03 14.33
C LEU A 561 -0.13 -27.03 14.25
N LYS A 562 -0.27 -28.26 14.74
CA LYS A 562 0.81 -29.26 14.84
C LYS A 562 1.54 -29.52 13.51
N ASN A 563 0.85 -29.36 12.37
CA ASN A 563 1.39 -29.51 11.03
C ASN A 563 2.05 -28.23 10.47
N ASN A 564 2.03 -27.13 11.24
CA ASN A 564 2.57 -25.82 10.86
C ASN A 564 3.66 -25.36 11.86
N PRO A 565 4.88 -25.88 11.77
CA PRO A 565 5.92 -25.70 12.81
C PRO A 565 6.31 -24.25 13.03
N ARG A 566 6.28 -23.40 12.00
CA ARG A 566 6.60 -21.97 12.13
C ARG A 566 5.53 -21.22 12.93
N GLU A 567 4.27 -21.43 12.65
CA GLU A 567 3.14 -20.81 13.36
C GLU A 567 3.05 -21.31 14.80
N THR A 568 3.25 -22.62 15.00
CA THR A 568 3.38 -23.24 16.31
C THR A 568 4.47 -22.56 17.15
N ALA A 569 5.67 -22.39 16.60
CA ALA A 569 6.79 -21.77 17.30
C ALA A 569 6.51 -20.29 17.65
N VAL A 570 5.87 -19.54 16.76
CA VAL A 570 5.48 -18.15 17.02
C VAL A 570 4.47 -18.05 18.15
N LEU A 571 3.43 -18.91 18.13
CA LEU A 571 2.41 -18.94 19.18
C LEU A 571 3.00 -19.34 20.54
N GLN A 572 3.86 -20.36 20.57
CA GLN A 572 4.56 -20.79 21.79
C GLN A 572 5.41 -19.66 22.37
N LEU A 573 6.22 -19.01 21.53
CA LEU A 573 7.07 -17.89 21.97
C LEU A 573 6.25 -16.72 22.50
N ALA A 574 5.16 -16.37 21.81
CA ALA A 574 4.26 -15.29 22.26
C ALA A 574 3.61 -15.60 23.61
N ALA A 575 3.12 -16.83 23.80
CA ALA A 575 2.53 -17.28 25.05
C ALA A 575 3.55 -17.29 26.20
N GLU A 576 4.77 -17.79 25.96
CA GLU A 576 5.87 -17.76 26.92
C GLU A 576 6.21 -16.32 27.34
N LYS A 577 6.47 -15.44 26.38
CA LYS A 577 6.83 -14.04 26.65
C LYS A 577 5.73 -13.25 27.35
N ALA A 578 4.47 -13.57 27.07
CA ALA A 578 3.31 -13.00 27.77
C ALA A 578 3.11 -13.57 29.18
N GLY A 579 3.81 -14.64 29.57
CA GLY A 579 3.57 -15.38 30.82
C GLY A 579 2.16 -15.99 30.84
N TRP A 580 1.71 -16.58 29.71
CA TRP A 580 0.41 -17.21 29.62
C TRP A 580 0.26 -18.33 30.65
N GLY A 581 -0.85 -18.35 31.40
CA GLY A 581 -1.12 -19.33 32.44
C GLY A 581 -0.27 -19.21 33.71
N THR A 582 0.78 -18.38 33.73
CA THR A 582 1.69 -18.27 34.88
C THR A 582 1.61 -16.93 35.60
N THR A 583 1.25 -15.85 34.88
CA THR A 583 1.16 -14.51 35.47
C THR A 583 -0.26 -14.26 35.97
N GLN A 584 -0.40 -13.97 37.27
CA GLN A 584 -1.67 -13.53 37.85
C GLN A 584 -2.00 -12.10 37.37
N LEU A 585 -3.20 -11.92 36.82
CA LEU A 585 -3.65 -10.63 36.33
C LEU A 585 -4.36 -9.85 37.46
N PRO A 586 -4.28 -8.52 37.45
CA PRO A 586 -5.10 -7.69 38.33
C PRO A 586 -6.60 -7.93 38.13
N ALA A 587 -7.40 -7.64 39.13
CA ALA A 587 -8.85 -7.76 39.03
C ALA A 587 -9.40 -6.89 37.87
N GLY A 588 -10.27 -7.47 37.05
CA GLY A 588 -10.84 -6.82 35.88
C GLY A 588 -9.99 -6.87 34.61
N TRP A 589 -8.81 -7.47 34.67
CA TRP A 589 -7.95 -7.70 33.50
C TRP A 589 -8.21 -9.09 32.91
N GLY A 590 -8.06 -9.19 31.59
CA GLY A 590 -8.14 -10.44 30.85
C GLY A 590 -7.07 -10.53 29.78
N ARG A 591 -6.84 -11.73 29.29
CA ARG A 591 -5.96 -12.00 28.14
C ARG A 591 -6.73 -12.70 27.04
N GLY A 592 -6.38 -12.42 25.81
CA GLY A 592 -6.82 -13.13 24.64
C GLY A 592 -5.63 -13.58 23.80
N VAL A 593 -5.84 -14.56 22.95
CA VAL A 593 -4.88 -15.09 21.97
C VAL A 593 -5.55 -15.22 20.62
N ALA A 594 -4.79 -14.88 19.58
CA ALA A 594 -5.22 -15.01 18.20
C ALA A 594 -4.03 -15.43 17.32
#